data_7be668e3e5142eddb0c529311a08e2c3
#
_entry.id   7be668e3e5142eddb0c529311a08e2c3
#
_cell.length_a   1.000
_cell.length_b   1.000
_cell.length_c   1.000
_cell.angle_alpha   90.00
_cell.angle_beta   90.00
_cell.angle_gamma   90.00
#
_symmetry.space_group_name_H-M   'P 1'
#
loop_
_entity.id
_entity.type
_entity.pdbx_description
1 polymer ?
#
loop_
_entity_poly.entity_id
_entity_poly.type
_entity_poly.pdbx_seq_one_letter_code
_entity_poly.pdbx_strand_id
1 'polypeptide(L)'
;IELVFDAQGHGVDFVFRYCNDEMTVVEGVPVSEMLNRSFYEVFENGDKKWLVTYADVALNGNKHVLHDYSPEIDKTLTIYCFQPAPGYCACVLIPA
;
A
#
# COMPACT_ATOMS: atom_id res chain seq x y z
N ILE A 1 -2.15 1.42 -5.71
CA ILE A 1 -3.23 1.53 -4.71
C ILE A 1 -3.92 2.89 -4.80
N GLU A 2 -5.20 2.89 -4.52
CA GLU A 2 -6.01 4.11 -4.42
C GLU A 2 -6.31 4.37 -2.95
N LEU A 3 -5.97 5.56 -2.44
CA LEU A 3 -6.20 5.92 -1.05
C LEU A 3 -7.66 6.26 -0.80
N VAL A 4 -8.15 5.88 0.37
CA VAL A 4 -9.47 6.25 0.88
C VAL A 4 -9.26 7.29 1.99
N PHE A 5 -9.90 8.45 1.86
CA PHE A 5 -9.76 9.55 2.80
C PHE A 5 -11.06 9.78 3.56
N ASP A 6 -10.94 10.22 4.82
CA ASP A 6 -12.08 10.70 5.60
C ASP A 6 -12.43 12.15 5.22
N ALA A 7 -13.44 12.71 5.88
CA ALA A 7 -13.91 14.08 5.62
C ALA A 7 -12.86 15.16 5.94
N GLN A 8 -11.84 14.83 6.76
CA GLN A 8 -10.74 15.72 7.13
C GLN A 8 -9.50 15.53 6.25
N GLY A 9 -9.55 14.64 5.25
CA GLY A 9 -8.43 14.38 4.36
C GLY A 9 -7.37 13.44 4.93
N HIS A 10 -7.67 12.70 6.00
CA HIS A 10 -6.77 11.68 6.51
C HIS A 10 -6.95 10.36 5.77
N GLY A 11 -5.84 9.70 5.43
CA GLY A 11 -5.88 8.38 4.85
C GLY A 11 -6.34 7.34 5.88
N VAL A 12 -7.44 6.65 5.61
CA VAL A 12 -8.04 5.65 6.51
C VAL A 12 -7.98 4.24 5.98
N ASP A 13 -7.74 4.06 4.69
CA ASP A 13 -7.61 2.75 4.04
C ASP A 13 -7.03 2.95 2.65
N PHE A 14 -6.75 1.87 1.92
CA PHE A 14 -6.45 1.93 0.50
C PHE A 14 -6.95 0.67 -0.21
N VAL A 15 -7.23 0.81 -1.50
CA VAL A 15 -7.75 -0.26 -2.34
C VAL A 15 -6.69 -0.68 -3.34
N PHE A 16 -6.45 -1.98 -3.46
CA PHE A 16 -5.54 -2.52 -4.47
C PHE A 16 -6.18 -2.41 -5.85
N ARG A 17 -5.65 -1.56 -6.72
CA ARG A 17 -6.18 -1.36 -8.07
C ARG A 17 -5.39 -2.07 -9.14
N TYR A 18 -4.09 -2.26 -8.91
CA TYR A 18 -3.22 -3.04 -9.79
C TYR A 18 -2.15 -3.73 -8.96
N CYS A 19 -1.89 -4.98 -9.27
CA CYS A 19 -0.76 -5.75 -8.73
C CYS A 19 -0.21 -6.61 -9.85
N ASN A 20 1.13 -6.67 -9.98
CA ASN A 20 1.72 -7.66 -10.88
C ASN A 20 1.72 -9.04 -10.19
N ASP A 21 2.00 -10.10 -10.94
CA ASP A 21 1.90 -11.47 -10.43
C ASP A 21 2.89 -11.78 -9.30
N GLU A 22 4.02 -11.08 -9.25
CA GLU A 22 5.02 -11.23 -8.18
C GLU A 22 4.47 -10.84 -6.81
N MET A 23 3.43 -10.04 -6.75
CA MET A 23 2.79 -9.66 -5.49
C MET A 23 2.20 -10.88 -4.76
N THR A 24 1.79 -11.92 -5.47
CA THR A 24 1.37 -13.17 -4.83
C THR A 24 2.49 -13.77 -4.00
N VAL A 25 3.73 -13.73 -4.49
CA VAL A 25 4.90 -14.24 -3.76
C VAL A 25 5.23 -13.34 -2.57
N VAL A 26 5.23 -12.01 -2.76
CA VAL A 26 5.60 -11.05 -1.72
C VAL A 26 4.56 -11.03 -0.61
N GLU A 27 3.30 -10.90 -0.95
CA GLU A 27 2.21 -10.72 0.02
C GLU A 27 1.67 -12.05 0.57
N GLY A 28 1.93 -13.17 -0.10
CA GLY A 28 1.40 -14.46 0.31
C GLY A 28 -0.10 -14.64 0.06
N VAL A 29 -0.71 -13.74 -0.70
CA VAL A 29 -2.13 -13.75 -1.07
C VAL A 29 -2.24 -13.70 -2.59
N PRO A 30 -3.10 -14.51 -3.23
CA PRO A 30 -3.30 -14.41 -4.67
C PRO A 30 -3.74 -13.00 -5.08
N VAL A 31 -3.15 -12.48 -6.17
CA VAL A 31 -3.48 -11.15 -6.70
C VAL A 31 -4.97 -11.02 -6.98
N SER A 32 -5.61 -12.08 -7.46
CA SER A 32 -7.06 -12.11 -7.72
C SER A 32 -7.91 -11.86 -6.46
N GLU A 33 -7.37 -12.15 -5.28
CA GLU A 33 -8.04 -11.90 -4.00
C GLU A 33 -7.70 -10.54 -3.40
N MET A 34 -6.77 -9.81 -4.00
CA MET A 34 -6.37 -8.47 -3.56
C MET A 34 -7.02 -7.37 -4.40
N LEU A 35 -7.11 -7.57 -5.71
CA LEU A 35 -7.61 -6.54 -6.63
C LEU A 35 -9.02 -6.08 -6.30
N ASN A 36 -9.21 -4.76 -6.26
CA ASN A 36 -10.45 -4.09 -5.93
C ASN A 36 -10.95 -4.33 -4.50
N ARG A 37 -10.07 -4.81 -3.64
CA ARG A 37 -10.33 -4.94 -2.20
C ARG A 37 -9.45 -3.99 -1.43
N SER A 38 -9.92 -3.56 -0.26
CA SER A 38 -9.15 -2.66 0.59
C SER A 38 -8.09 -3.41 1.39
N PHE A 39 -7.08 -2.67 1.85
CA PHE A 39 -6.01 -3.20 2.69
C PHE A 39 -6.57 -3.93 3.92
N TYR A 40 -7.54 -3.33 4.62
CA TYR A 40 -8.10 -3.95 5.82
C TYR A 40 -9.05 -5.11 5.53
N GLU A 41 -9.58 -5.23 4.32
CA GLU A 41 -10.31 -6.43 3.91
C GLU A 41 -9.37 -7.61 3.68
N VAL A 42 -8.18 -7.35 3.13
CA VAL A 42 -7.17 -8.38 2.84
C VAL A 42 -6.34 -8.70 4.09
N PHE A 43 -5.95 -7.67 4.84
CA PHE A 43 -5.14 -7.76 6.05
C PHE A 43 -5.90 -7.11 7.21
N GLU A 44 -6.76 -7.86 7.87
CA GLU A 44 -7.70 -7.37 8.89
C GLU A 44 -7.01 -6.57 10.01
N ASN A 45 -5.83 -6.99 10.43
CA ASN A 45 -5.04 -6.33 11.49
C ASN A 45 -3.84 -5.56 10.92
N GLY A 46 -3.96 -5.06 9.69
CA GLY A 46 -2.87 -4.33 9.02
C GLY A 46 -2.40 -3.11 9.81
N ASP A 47 -1.10 -2.84 9.74
CA ASP A 47 -0.48 -1.73 10.46
C ASP A 47 -0.83 -0.39 9.82
N LYS A 48 -1.27 0.56 10.61
CA LYS A 48 -1.63 1.91 10.16
C LYS A 48 -0.43 2.73 9.67
N LYS A 49 0.78 2.32 9.98
CA LYS A 49 2.01 3.06 9.59
C LYS A 49 2.10 3.27 8.08
N TRP A 50 1.62 2.31 7.29
CA TRP A 50 1.63 2.42 5.82
C TRP A 50 0.75 3.54 5.30
N LEU A 51 -0.39 3.78 5.95
CA LEU A 51 -1.35 4.79 5.54
C LEU A 51 -0.78 6.20 5.60
N VAL A 52 0.04 6.50 6.60
CA VAL A 52 0.65 7.83 6.77
C VAL A 52 1.50 8.19 5.55
N THR A 53 2.41 7.29 5.16
CA THR A 53 3.28 7.52 4.02
C THR A 53 2.53 7.51 2.70
N TYR A 54 1.68 6.53 2.49
CA TYR A 54 0.95 6.39 1.23
C TYR A 54 -0.03 7.54 1.01
N ALA A 55 -0.66 8.05 2.08
CA ALA A 55 -1.52 9.23 2.00
C ALA A 55 -0.74 10.49 1.61
N ASP A 56 0.44 10.70 2.17
CA ASP A 56 1.30 11.83 1.78
C ASP A 56 1.65 11.77 0.29
N VAL A 57 2.03 10.59 -0.21
CA VAL A 57 2.33 10.39 -1.63
C VAL A 57 1.09 10.70 -2.49
N ALA A 58 -0.07 10.18 -2.10
CA ALA A 58 -1.30 10.31 -2.90
C ALA A 58 -1.85 11.73 -2.91
N LEU A 59 -1.72 12.48 -1.79
CA LEU A 59 -2.23 13.83 -1.68
C LEU A 59 -1.24 14.89 -2.20
N ASN A 60 0.03 14.76 -1.82
CA ASN A 60 1.02 15.83 -2.00
C ASN A 60 2.01 15.54 -3.13
N GLY A 61 2.01 14.33 -3.68
CA GLY A 61 2.92 13.93 -4.74
C GLY A 61 4.36 13.71 -4.30
N ASN A 62 4.64 13.65 -3.00
CA ASN A 62 5.97 13.40 -2.48
C ASN A 62 6.39 11.95 -2.77
N LYS A 63 7.67 11.76 -3.12
CA LYS A 63 8.25 10.42 -3.25
C LYS A 63 8.81 9.98 -1.92
N HIS A 64 8.67 8.69 -1.62
CA HIS A 64 9.25 8.10 -0.41
C HIS A 64 9.97 6.80 -0.72
N VAL A 65 11.01 6.51 0.06
CA VAL A 65 11.66 5.19 0.11
C VAL A 65 11.60 4.73 1.55
N LEU A 66 10.95 3.59 1.76
CA LEU A 66 10.79 2.99 3.09
C LEU A 66 11.66 1.75 3.21
N HIS A 67 12.27 1.58 4.39
CA HIS A 67 12.89 0.33 4.81
C HIS A 67 12.21 -0.07 6.11
N ASP A 68 11.31 -1.04 6.08
CA ASP A 68 10.55 -1.40 7.26
C ASP A 68 10.08 -2.84 7.23
N TYR A 69 9.75 -3.34 8.41
CA TYR A 69 9.19 -4.65 8.59
C TYR A 69 7.66 -4.59 8.41
N SER A 70 7.13 -5.49 7.61
CA SER A 70 5.69 -5.66 7.43
C SER A 70 5.21 -6.84 8.27
N PRO A 71 4.50 -6.59 9.37
CA PRO A 71 3.97 -7.67 10.20
C PRO A 71 2.87 -8.47 9.50
N GLU A 72 2.18 -7.88 8.54
CA GLU A 72 1.10 -8.53 7.79
C GLU A 72 1.61 -9.74 7.00
N ILE A 73 2.84 -9.68 6.51
CA ILE A 73 3.43 -10.72 5.65
C ILE A 73 4.75 -11.29 6.22
N ASP A 74 5.15 -10.83 7.41
CA ASP A 74 6.38 -11.27 8.10
C ASP A 74 7.63 -11.12 7.21
N LYS A 75 7.81 -9.93 6.62
CA LYS A 75 8.95 -9.61 5.75
C LYS A 75 9.44 -8.21 6.00
N THR A 76 10.77 -8.03 5.92
CA THR A 76 11.36 -6.70 5.83
C THR A 76 11.37 -6.28 4.36
N LEU A 77 10.88 -5.07 4.09
CA LEU A 77 10.70 -4.56 2.75
C LEU A 77 11.46 -3.26 2.54
N THR A 78 11.97 -3.08 1.32
CA THR A 78 12.27 -1.77 0.76
C THR A 78 11.13 -1.42 -0.16
N ILE A 79 10.50 -0.27 0.06
CA ILE A 79 9.33 0.17 -0.72
C ILE A 79 9.63 1.52 -1.33
N TYR A 80 9.59 1.59 -2.66
CA TYR A 80 9.67 2.84 -3.41
C TYR A 80 8.25 3.30 -3.72
N CYS A 81 7.90 4.52 -3.27
CA CYS A 81 6.55 5.07 -3.43
C CYS A 81 6.59 6.33 -4.29
N PHE A 82 5.65 6.44 -5.22
CA PHE A 82 5.45 7.65 -6.02
C PHE A 82 3.98 7.81 -6.40
N GLN A 83 3.59 9.04 -6.76
CA GLN A 83 2.22 9.34 -7.17
C GLN A 83 2.07 9.17 -8.69
N PRO A 84 1.35 8.13 -9.16
CA PRO A 84 1.06 8.00 -10.60
C PRO A 84 -0.07 8.92 -11.05
N ALA A 85 -0.97 9.26 -10.14
CA ALA A 85 -2.09 10.18 -10.34
C ALA A 85 -2.57 10.70 -8.98
N PRO A 86 -3.21 11.87 -8.89
CA PRO A 86 -3.76 12.34 -7.62
C PRO A 86 -4.69 11.32 -6.97
N GLY A 87 -4.51 11.10 -5.68
CA GLY A 87 -5.27 10.11 -4.91
C GLY A 87 -4.72 8.69 -4.96
N TYR A 88 -3.68 8.43 -5.78
CA TYR A 88 -3.07 7.13 -5.95
C TYR A 88 -1.63 7.12 -5.45
N CYS A 89 -1.21 5.99 -4.94
CA CYS A 89 0.19 5.71 -4.62
C CYS A 89 0.61 4.42 -5.34
N ALA A 90 1.70 4.50 -6.10
CA ALA A 90 2.34 3.33 -6.67
C ALA A 90 3.48 2.89 -5.76
N CYS A 91 3.58 1.59 -5.50
CA CYS A 91 4.60 1.02 -4.63
C CYS A 91 5.35 -0.08 -5.36
N VAL A 92 6.68 -0.03 -5.28
CA VAL A 92 7.55 -1.13 -5.70
C VAL A 92 8.11 -1.75 -4.43
N LEU A 93 7.74 -2.99 -4.15
CA LEU A 93 8.12 -3.72 -2.95
C LEU A 93 9.25 -4.68 -3.27
N ILE A 94 10.35 -4.55 -2.54
CA ILE A 94 11.52 -5.42 -2.68
C ILE A 94 11.79 -6.09 -1.34
N PRO A 95 11.53 -7.39 -1.20
CA PRO A 95 11.84 -8.14 0.02
C PRO A 95 13.35 -8.17 0.26
N ALA A 96 13.71 -8.04 1.50
CA ALA A 96 15.11 -8.16 1.92
C ALA A 96 15.55 -9.62 1.98
#